data_f7ec5783b32ddb4168e13a725a6507b6
#
_entry.id   f7ec5783b32ddb4168e13a725a6507b6
#
_cell.length_a   1.000
_cell.length_b   1.000
_cell.length_c   1.000
_cell.angle_alpha   90.00
_cell.angle_beta   90.00
_cell.angle_gamma   90.00
#
_symmetry.space_group_name_H-M   'P 1'
#
loop_
_entity.id
_entity.type
_entity.pdbx_description
1 polymer ?
#
loop_
_entity_poly.entity_id
_entity_poly.type
_entity_poly.pdbx_seq_one_letter_code
_entity_poly.pdbx_strand_id
1 'polypeptide(L)'
;MSEKIIQMEKVNKWFGDFQVLKDIDLEVAQQQKIVVCGPSGSGKSTLIRCINRLEEHQKGKIIVDGVELTENTKNIEQIRAEVGMVFQQFNLFPHLSILDNCTLAPIWVKKIPKLKAEELAMRQLEAVKISDQVTKFPGQLSGGQQ
;
A
#
# COMPACT_ATOMS: atom_id res chain seq x y z
N MET A 1 13.08 -7.93 22.53
CA MET A 1 12.54 -6.68 21.97
C MET A 1 11.84 -7.04 20.68
N SER A 2 10.58 -6.64 20.49
CA SER A 2 9.88 -6.90 19.24
C SER A 2 10.59 -6.14 18.10
N GLU A 3 10.79 -6.82 16.98
CA GLU A 3 11.41 -6.24 15.79
C GLU A 3 10.50 -5.11 15.26
N LYS A 4 11.07 -3.91 15.07
CA LYS A 4 10.34 -2.75 14.56
C LYS A 4 10.35 -2.80 13.03
N ILE A 5 9.16 -2.92 12.44
CA ILE A 5 9.01 -2.99 10.99
C ILE A 5 8.89 -1.61 10.33
N ILE A 6 8.36 -0.61 11.05
CA ILE A 6 8.33 0.78 10.60
C ILE A 6 8.84 1.68 11.73
N GLN A 7 9.70 2.61 11.39
CA GLN A 7 10.19 3.64 12.30
C GLN A 7 10.18 4.99 11.58
N MET A 8 9.60 5.98 12.23
CA MET A 8 9.60 7.37 11.79
C MET A 8 10.18 8.22 12.90
N GLU A 9 11.15 9.07 12.56
CA GLU A 9 11.84 9.97 13.49
C GLU A 9 11.78 11.38 12.93
N LYS A 10 11.11 12.29 13.65
CA LYS A 10 10.97 13.70 13.32
C LYS A 10 10.59 13.94 11.85
N VAL A 11 9.64 13.15 11.34
CA VAL A 11 9.21 13.23 9.95
C VAL A 11 8.40 14.49 9.72
N ASN A 12 8.81 15.26 8.71
CA ASN A 12 8.15 16.48 8.28
C ASN A 12 7.86 16.43 6.78
N LYS A 13 6.65 16.86 6.40
CA LYS A 13 6.19 16.92 5.00
C LYS A 13 5.51 18.23 4.69
N TRP A 14 5.90 18.82 3.59
CA TRP A 14 5.27 20.02 3.02
C TRP A 14 4.72 19.76 1.62
N PHE A 15 3.66 20.48 1.26
CA PHE A 15 3.19 20.68 -0.10
C PHE A 15 3.30 22.19 -0.40
N GLY A 16 4.32 22.58 -1.18
CA GLY A 16 4.70 23.97 -1.28
C GLY A 16 5.05 24.54 0.10
N ASP A 17 4.41 25.63 0.50
CA ASP A 17 4.61 26.27 1.81
C ASP A 17 3.74 25.67 2.92
N PHE A 18 2.81 24.77 2.60
CA PHE A 18 1.90 24.18 3.57
C PHE A 18 2.49 22.93 4.21
N GLN A 19 2.75 23.01 5.52
CA GLN A 19 3.25 21.85 6.30
C GLN A 19 2.09 20.94 6.72
N VAL A 20 2.12 19.69 6.25
CA VAL A 20 1.10 18.66 6.53
C VAL A 20 1.51 17.73 7.67
N LEU A 21 2.80 17.33 7.71
CA LEU A 21 3.34 16.52 8.81
C LEU A 21 4.39 17.35 9.53
N LYS A 22 4.33 17.36 10.87
CA LYS A 22 5.24 18.12 11.71
C LYS A 22 5.79 17.23 12.82
N ASP A 23 7.10 16.99 12.78
CA ASP A 23 7.87 16.24 13.79
C ASP A 23 7.19 14.92 14.19
N ILE A 24 6.77 14.13 13.20
CA ILE A 24 6.09 12.87 13.46
C ILE A 24 7.09 11.81 13.89
N ASP A 25 6.87 11.24 15.06
CA ASP A 25 7.54 10.06 15.58
C ASP A 25 6.53 8.91 15.62
N LEU A 26 6.87 7.76 15.04
CA LEU A 26 6.02 6.57 15.01
C LEU A 26 6.89 5.31 14.98
N GLU A 27 6.55 4.34 15.79
CA GLU A 27 7.15 3.01 15.76
C GLU A 27 6.06 1.95 15.62
N VAL A 28 6.26 1.02 14.69
CA VAL A 28 5.37 -0.11 14.47
C VAL A 28 6.16 -1.39 14.61
N ALA A 29 5.76 -2.23 15.55
CA ALA A 29 6.32 -3.57 15.71
C ALA A 29 5.71 -4.54 14.70
N GLN A 30 6.41 -5.64 14.44
CA GLN A 30 5.89 -6.71 13.59
C GLN A 30 4.55 -7.23 14.14
N GLN A 31 3.58 -7.48 13.26
CA GLN A 31 2.21 -7.91 13.55
C GLN A 31 1.35 -6.90 14.36
N GLN A 32 1.85 -5.72 14.62
CA GLN A 32 1.08 -4.68 15.30
C GLN A 32 0.01 -4.09 14.37
N LYS A 33 -1.18 -3.82 14.93
CA LYS A 33 -2.26 -3.09 14.25
C LYS A 33 -2.33 -1.68 14.82
N ILE A 34 -2.23 -0.67 13.96
CA ILE A 34 -2.32 0.73 14.33
C ILE A 34 -3.50 1.38 13.64
N VAL A 35 -4.26 2.17 14.38
CA VAL A 35 -5.35 3.00 13.87
C VAL A 35 -4.94 4.47 13.93
N VAL A 36 -4.95 5.15 12.77
CA VAL A 36 -4.67 6.58 12.69
C VAL A 36 -5.98 7.34 12.56
N CYS A 37 -6.35 8.09 13.60
CA CYS A 37 -7.59 8.87 13.68
C CYS A 37 -7.31 10.37 13.60
N GLY A 38 -8.30 11.13 13.14
CA GLY A 38 -8.24 12.59 13.08
C GLY A 38 -9.20 13.16 12.03
N PRO A 39 -9.42 14.48 12.02
CA PRO A 39 -10.32 15.14 11.08
C PRO A 39 -9.85 15.02 9.63
N SER A 40 -10.73 15.31 8.66
CA SER A 40 -10.36 15.38 7.26
C SER A 40 -9.27 16.44 7.05
N GLY A 41 -8.29 16.14 6.19
CA GLY A 41 -7.17 17.04 5.93
C GLY A 41 -6.04 17.05 6.97
N SER A 42 -6.12 16.26 8.06
CA SER A 42 -5.08 16.23 9.10
C SER A 42 -3.80 15.47 8.72
N GLY A 43 -3.62 15.07 7.47
CA GLY A 43 -2.38 14.42 7.01
C GLY A 43 -2.32 12.91 7.15
N LYS A 44 -3.39 12.21 7.59
CA LYS A 44 -3.41 10.74 7.77
C LYS A 44 -2.98 9.97 6.53
N SER A 45 -3.58 10.29 5.38
CA SER A 45 -3.24 9.63 4.11
C SER A 45 -1.83 9.99 3.64
N THR A 46 -1.37 11.20 3.91
CA THR A 46 0.00 11.63 3.62
C THR A 46 1.01 10.85 4.45
N LEU A 47 0.74 10.66 5.75
CA LEU A 47 1.57 9.86 6.64
C LEU A 47 1.74 8.43 6.11
N ILE A 48 0.63 7.77 5.76
CA ILE A 48 0.65 6.39 5.22
C ILE A 48 1.39 6.33 3.88
N ARG A 49 1.20 7.32 2.99
CA ARG A 49 1.89 7.39 1.70
C ARG A 49 3.39 7.65 1.81
N CYS A 50 3.85 8.22 2.92
CA CYS A 50 5.28 8.37 3.17
C CYS A 50 5.96 7.02 3.46
N ILE A 51 5.24 6.02 4.00
CA ILE A 51 5.80 4.70 4.35
C ILE A 51 6.25 3.91 3.11
N ASN A 52 5.51 4.02 2.00
CA ASN A 52 5.88 3.38 0.72
C ASN A 52 6.45 4.36 -0.30
N ARG A 53 6.78 5.58 0.15
CA ARG A 53 7.34 6.66 -0.66
C ARG A 53 6.47 7.01 -1.89
N LEU A 54 5.15 6.88 -1.79
CA LEU A 54 4.22 7.53 -2.72
C LEU A 54 4.18 9.05 -2.49
N GLU A 55 4.52 9.49 -1.28
CA GLU A 55 4.82 10.86 -0.93
C GLU A 55 6.21 10.93 -0.31
N GLU A 56 7.02 11.88 -0.74
CA GLU A 56 8.36 12.10 -0.21
C GLU A 56 8.33 13.07 0.98
N HIS A 57 8.92 12.67 2.11
CA HIS A 57 9.13 13.57 3.24
C HIS A 57 10.36 14.43 3.00
N GLN A 58 10.40 15.64 3.52
CA GLN A 58 11.52 16.57 3.33
C GLN A 58 12.49 16.60 4.51
N LYS A 59 12.02 16.24 5.73
CA LYS A 59 12.90 16.15 6.92
C LYS A 59 12.51 14.95 7.76
N GLY A 60 13.48 14.52 8.58
CA GLY A 60 13.33 13.34 9.42
C GLY A 60 13.78 12.08 8.73
N LYS A 61 13.46 10.93 9.32
CA LYS A 61 13.90 9.62 8.87
C LYS A 61 12.74 8.64 8.88
N ILE A 62 12.65 7.84 7.83
CA ILE A 62 11.69 6.73 7.76
C ILE A 62 12.48 5.47 7.43
N ILE A 63 12.29 4.44 8.25
CA ILE A 63 12.87 3.10 8.04
C ILE A 63 11.69 2.13 7.90
N VAL A 64 11.71 1.32 6.86
CA VAL A 64 10.75 0.24 6.60
C VAL A 64 11.51 -1.05 6.41
N ASP A 65 11.21 -2.04 7.22
CA ASP A 65 11.89 -3.36 7.21
C ASP A 65 13.42 -3.25 7.20
N GLY A 66 13.96 -2.39 8.07
CA GLY A 66 15.41 -2.12 8.19
C GLY A 66 16.01 -1.25 7.08
N VAL A 67 15.23 -0.84 6.06
CA VAL A 67 15.70 -0.03 4.94
C VAL A 67 15.26 1.42 5.13
N GLU A 68 16.22 2.34 5.16
CA GLU A 68 15.93 3.78 5.23
C GLU A 68 15.46 4.31 3.87
N LEU A 69 14.34 5.03 3.89
CA LEU A 69 13.76 5.68 2.71
C LEU A 69 14.45 7.01 2.45
N THR A 70 15.33 7.06 1.46
CA THR A 70 16.04 8.26 1.01
C THR A 70 15.73 8.56 -0.45
N GLU A 71 16.09 9.74 -0.94
CA GLU A 71 15.98 10.09 -2.38
C GLU A 71 16.72 9.09 -3.28
N ASN A 72 17.81 8.50 -2.78
CA ASN A 72 18.65 7.55 -3.49
C ASN A 72 18.34 6.09 -3.14
N THR A 73 17.17 5.78 -2.58
CA THR A 73 16.81 4.40 -2.24
C THR A 73 16.71 3.56 -3.51
N LYS A 74 17.79 2.85 -3.84
CA LYS A 74 17.91 2.00 -5.04
C LYS A 74 16.88 0.88 -5.11
N ASN A 75 16.29 0.51 -3.97
CA ASN A 75 15.39 -0.63 -3.82
C ASN A 75 13.94 -0.23 -3.47
N ILE A 76 13.49 0.97 -3.90
CA ILE A 76 12.12 1.41 -3.61
C ILE A 76 11.06 0.45 -4.18
N GLU A 77 11.35 -0.18 -5.30
CA GLU A 77 10.46 -1.18 -5.90
C GLU A 77 10.32 -2.42 -5.01
N GLN A 78 11.39 -2.85 -4.36
CA GLN A 78 11.36 -3.97 -3.41
C GLN A 78 10.49 -3.63 -2.19
N ILE A 79 10.66 -2.44 -1.62
CA ILE A 79 9.82 -1.96 -0.50
C ILE A 79 8.35 -1.90 -0.93
N ARG A 80 8.05 -1.34 -2.10
CA ARG A 80 6.68 -1.28 -2.63
C ARG A 80 6.07 -2.66 -2.95
N ALA A 81 6.90 -3.66 -3.21
CA ALA A 81 6.44 -5.03 -3.40
C ALA A 81 6.04 -5.72 -2.09
N GLU A 82 6.59 -5.25 -0.95
CA GLU A 82 6.30 -5.78 0.39
C GLU A 82 5.23 -4.97 1.12
N VAL A 83 5.19 -3.64 0.90
CA VAL A 83 4.21 -2.74 1.51
C VAL A 83 2.98 -2.61 0.62
N GLY A 84 1.97 -3.43 0.85
CA GLY A 84 0.68 -3.31 0.17
C GLY A 84 -0.09 -2.06 0.65
N MET A 85 -0.78 -1.38 -0.27
CA MET A 85 -1.65 -0.25 0.06
C MET A 85 -3.04 -0.47 -0.53
N VAL A 86 -4.07 -0.33 0.31
CA VAL A 86 -5.47 -0.32 -0.11
C VAL A 86 -5.95 1.13 -0.15
N PHE A 87 -6.38 1.58 -1.32
CA PHE A 87 -6.85 2.95 -1.54
C PHE A 87 -8.35 3.08 -1.28
N GLN A 88 -8.78 4.26 -0.86
CA GLN A 88 -10.20 4.56 -0.63
C GLN A 88 -11.04 4.46 -1.91
N GLN A 89 -10.45 4.72 -3.07
CA GLN A 89 -11.10 4.69 -4.39
C GLN A 89 -10.88 3.38 -5.15
N PHE A 90 -10.64 2.27 -4.45
CA PHE A 90 -10.36 0.93 -5.00
C PHE A 90 -9.19 0.87 -6.00
N ASN A 91 -9.06 1.83 -6.92
CA ASN A 91 -8.01 1.96 -7.94
C ASN A 91 -7.87 0.71 -8.83
N LEU A 92 -8.97 0.05 -9.12
CA LEU A 92 -9.00 -1.07 -10.06
C LEU A 92 -8.87 -0.55 -11.50
N PHE A 93 -8.24 -1.34 -12.35
CA PHE A 93 -8.16 -1.07 -13.79
C PHE A 93 -9.52 -1.38 -14.45
N PRO A 94 -10.28 -0.39 -14.91
CA PRO A 94 -11.66 -0.60 -15.38
C PRO A 94 -11.77 -1.43 -16.67
N HIS A 95 -10.70 -1.49 -17.43
CA HIS A 95 -10.59 -2.24 -18.68
C HIS A 95 -10.09 -3.68 -18.51
N LEU A 96 -9.75 -4.09 -17.30
CA LEU A 96 -9.33 -5.45 -16.96
C LEU A 96 -10.45 -6.18 -16.21
N SER A 97 -10.54 -7.50 -16.43
CA SER A 97 -11.42 -8.34 -15.62
C SER A 97 -11.00 -8.35 -14.14
N ILE A 98 -11.85 -8.84 -13.26
CA ILE A 98 -11.51 -9.00 -11.84
C ILE A 98 -10.31 -9.93 -11.68
N LEU A 99 -10.29 -11.04 -12.40
CA LEU A 99 -9.16 -11.97 -12.36
C LEU A 99 -7.87 -11.28 -12.84
N ASP A 100 -7.93 -10.53 -13.94
CA ASP A 100 -6.75 -9.83 -14.46
C ASP A 100 -6.27 -8.74 -13.50
N ASN A 101 -7.16 -8.00 -12.84
CA ASN A 101 -6.81 -7.05 -11.78
C ASN A 101 -6.05 -7.74 -10.62
N CYS A 102 -6.50 -8.94 -10.22
CA CYS A 102 -5.86 -9.69 -9.14
C CYS A 102 -4.51 -10.31 -9.56
N THR A 103 -4.33 -10.63 -10.84
CA THR A 103 -3.14 -11.36 -11.31
C THR A 103 -2.06 -10.46 -11.89
N LEU A 104 -2.39 -9.22 -12.26
CA LEU A 104 -1.47 -8.28 -12.91
C LEU A 104 -0.16 -8.09 -12.11
N ALA A 105 -0.25 -7.69 -10.84
CA ALA A 105 0.91 -7.45 -10.01
C ALA A 105 1.71 -8.75 -9.69
N PRO A 106 1.09 -9.87 -9.32
CA PRO A 106 1.79 -11.16 -9.21
C PRO A 106 2.60 -11.54 -10.44
N ILE A 107 2.04 -11.35 -11.64
CA ILE A 107 2.72 -11.72 -12.89
C ILE A 107 3.84 -10.71 -13.22
N TRP A 108 3.53 -9.42 -13.23
CA TRP A 108 4.45 -8.40 -13.74
C TRP A 108 5.52 -7.99 -12.73
N VAL A 109 5.18 -7.89 -11.46
CA VAL A 109 6.09 -7.46 -10.39
C VAL A 109 6.81 -8.64 -9.76
N LYS A 110 6.05 -9.66 -9.29
CA LYS A 110 6.62 -10.82 -8.61
C LYS A 110 7.08 -11.93 -9.55
N LYS A 111 6.88 -11.77 -10.87
CA LYS A 111 7.27 -12.74 -11.90
C LYS A 111 6.71 -14.15 -11.68
N ILE A 112 5.54 -14.24 -11.06
CA ILE A 112 4.84 -15.51 -10.84
C ILE A 112 4.27 -16.01 -12.18
N PRO A 113 4.44 -17.28 -12.54
CA PRO A 113 3.82 -17.85 -13.73
C PRO A 113 2.29 -17.64 -13.72
N LYS A 114 1.71 -17.33 -14.91
CA LYS A 114 0.30 -16.97 -15.06
C LYS A 114 -0.65 -17.95 -14.38
N LEU A 115 -0.52 -19.24 -14.65
CA LEU A 115 -1.38 -20.30 -14.07
C LEU A 115 -1.34 -20.24 -12.51
N LYS A 116 -0.16 -20.10 -11.94
CA LYS A 116 -0.01 -20.02 -10.49
C LYS A 116 -0.59 -18.72 -9.91
N ALA A 117 -0.48 -17.61 -10.65
CA ALA A 117 -1.09 -16.34 -10.25
C ALA A 117 -2.62 -16.42 -10.27
N GLU A 118 -3.20 -17.08 -11.29
CA GLU A 118 -4.64 -17.32 -11.39
C GLU A 118 -5.15 -18.22 -10.25
N GLU A 119 -4.45 -19.32 -9.93
CA GLU A 119 -4.78 -20.18 -8.79
C GLU A 119 -4.77 -19.42 -7.45
N LEU A 120 -3.76 -18.58 -7.24
CA LEU A 120 -3.67 -17.75 -6.04
C LEU A 120 -4.81 -16.73 -5.98
N ALA A 121 -5.11 -16.06 -7.10
CA ALA A 121 -6.20 -15.11 -7.19
C ALA A 121 -7.55 -15.77 -6.92
N MET A 122 -7.84 -16.92 -7.55
CA MET A 122 -9.07 -17.68 -7.33
C MET A 122 -9.26 -18.07 -5.87
N ARG A 123 -8.22 -18.57 -5.21
CA ARG A 123 -8.27 -18.90 -3.78
C ARG A 123 -8.64 -17.70 -2.91
N GLN A 124 -8.11 -16.50 -3.21
CA GLN A 124 -8.45 -15.30 -2.46
C GLN A 124 -9.88 -14.83 -2.75
N LEU A 125 -10.31 -14.89 -4.01
CA LEU A 125 -11.68 -14.54 -4.40
C LEU A 125 -12.73 -15.49 -3.81
N GLU A 126 -12.41 -16.77 -3.67
CA GLU A 126 -13.24 -17.75 -2.96
C GLU A 126 -13.33 -17.44 -1.46
N ALA A 127 -12.22 -17.08 -0.83
CA ALA A 127 -12.20 -16.72 0.60
C ALA A 127 -13.12 -15.54 0.92
N VAL A 128 -13.27 -14.60 -0.02
CA VAL A 128 -14.18 -13.44 0.12
C VAL A 128 -15.54 -13.66 -0.60
N LYS A 129 -15.79 -14.87 -1.12
CA LYS A 129 -17.07 -15.30 -1.72
C LYS A 129 -17.51 -14.48 -2.96
N ILE A 130 -16.57 -14.14 -3.82
CA ILE A 130 -16.81 -13.45 -5.11
C ILE A 130 -16.13 -14.15 -6.30
N SER A 131 -15.77 -15.41 -6.16
CA SER A 131 -15.15 -16.20 -7.24
C SER A 131 -16.01 -16.36 -8.49
N ASP A 132 -17.33 -16.21 -8.38
CA ASP A 132 -18.26 -16.18 -9.49
C ASP A 132 -18.22 -14.88 -10.32
N GLN A 133 -17.49 -13.85 -9.84
CA GLN A 133 -17.39 -12.54 -10.48
C GLN A 133 -16.11 -12.36 -11.31
N VAL A 134 -15.27 -13.38 -11.43
CA VAL A 134 -13.90 -13.30 -11.98
C VAL A 134 -13.81 -12.76 -13.41
N THR A 135 -14.81 -13.02 -14.22
CA THR A 135 -14.88 -12.57 -15.64
C THR A 135 -15.51 -11.19 -15.81
N LYS A 136 -16.07 -10.63 -14.74
CA LYS A 136 -16.68 -9.29 -14.77
C LYS A 136 -15.62 -8.20 -14.70
N PHE A 137 -16.03 -6.99 -15.07
CA PHE A 137 -15.22 -5.79 -14.95
C PHE A 137 -15.61 -5.00 -13.70
N PRO A 138 -14.72 -4.15 -13.14
CA PRO A 138 -14.98 -3.39 -11.91
C PRO A 138 -16.33 -2.65 -11.90
N GLY A 139 -16.70 -1.99 -13.01
CA GLY A 139 -17.97 -1.26 -13.12
C GLY A 139 -19.25 -2.12 -13.03
N GLN A 140 -19.12 -3.45 -13.05
CA GLN A 140 -20.23 -4.39 -12.91
C GLN A 140 -20.38 -4.92 -11.48
N LEU A 141 -19.47 -4.51 -10.56
CA LEU A 141 -19.48 -4.90 -9.17
C LEU A 141 -20.06 -3.81 -8.28
N SER A 142 -20.67 -4.22 -7.17
CA SER A 142 -21.02 -3.28 -6.09
C SER A 142 -19.75 -2.76 -5.38
N GLY A 143 -19.86 -1.60 -4.72
CA GLY A 143 -18.73 -1.05 -3.97
C GLY A 143 -18.18 -1.98 -2.87
N GLY A 144 -19.00 -2.87 -2.33
CA GLY A 144 -18.56 -3.88 -1.36
C GLY A 144 -17.86 -5.09 -2.00
N GLN A 145 -17.99 -5.26 -3.33
CA GLN A 145 -17.33 -6.32 -4.10
C GLN A 145 -16.03 -5.83 -4.78
N GLN A 146 -15.87 -4.53 -4.90
CA GLN A 146 -14.65 -3.89 -5.40
C GLN A 146 -13.59 -3.77 -4.30
#